data_bf9bb786a93bacb94f705f462f9d6b58
#
_entry.id   bf9bb786a93bacb94f705f462f9d6b58
#
_cell.length_a   1.000
_cell.length_b   1.000
_cell.length_c   1.000
_cell.angle_alpha   90.00
_cell.angle_beta   90.00
_cell.angle_gamma   90.00
#
_symmetry.space_group_name_H-M   'P 1'
#
loop_
_entity.id
_entity.type
_entity.pdbx_description
1 polymer ?
#
loop_
_entity_poly.entity_id
_entity_poly.type
_entity_poly.pdbx_seq_one_letter_code
_entity_poly.pdbx_strand_id
1 'polypeptide(L)'
;MKYLLNSFLSLILLSGCQQFVGEICPDGRTVVVTLELQPEQPAAKARATDENTIQDVNLYLYGNGQSYHFYATGASHQIDIAPGTYSIHAAVNQHKDLGELPYSALINYRTDAPQEGTLTMYGYAYQKLDLTTKVIQVSVKRNAAKIAYNITVAPDKEIEILSVQLCSMPNKDYLICEEQMDLTDPSYGFYDSEVRTLPEGAKSASGLFYMLSNRRGENSTIKDQKQKNAENAPENASFFRIRGRSGENKIVDYIVYLGANNTSDFNVWPNEAHTYNITLSGDNETDTRISSYTLDITDWWPRKYNVPDNDYGGLDIYVTNKSDYTFTGTLKVMKGDGEKFAAGDGGWNFGPDVELYIPQRGGQRYDLRYAPSLVKKGVNSQVQYQVVVNDNAGESTKFNFACEFANMVQAYFTTGTGSVTVSGELAKAAGTNYVLAYCYEDGCTFTAVDGNGYAFDGWYADQAYTQLLSASASYMYAPTKAKSSIYAKFALAKGRDLLQPAEQELDLHVQ
;
A
#
# COMPACT_ATOMS: atom_id res chain seq x y z
N MET A 1 62.67 8.48 -5.04
CA MET A 1 62.85 8.98 -6.41
C MET A 1 61.71 8.38 -7.24
N LYS A 2 60.48 8.93 -7.10
CA LYS A 2 59.26 8.60 -7.87
C LYS A 2 58.06 9.44 -7.37
N TYR A 3 58.18 10.75 -7.31
CA TYR A 3 57.08 11.70 -7.09
C TYR A 3 57.47 13.01 -7.76
N LEU A 4 57.38 13.08 -9.06
CA LEU A 4 57.56 14.31 -9.83
C LEU A 4 57.09 14.06 -11.28
N LEU A 5 55.76 13.83 -11.45
CA LEU A 5 55.16 13.87 -12.80
C LEU A 5 53.61 13.91 -12.72
N ASN A 6 53.03 14.78 -11.93
CA ASN A 6 51.56 15.04 -12.00
C ASN A 6 51.25 16.48 -11.59
N SER A 7 52.05 17.43 -12.05
CA SER A 7 51.83 18.87 -11.71
C SER A 7 51.94 19.77 -12.94
N PHE A 8 51.49 19.29 -14.13
CA PHE A 8 51.61 20.06 -15.36
C PHE A 8 50.38 19.97 -16.28
N LEU A 9 49.16 19.67 -15.72
CA LEU A 9 47.96 19.64 -16.55
C LEU A 9 46.79 20.51 -15.96
N SER A 10 47.10 21.45 -15.09
CA SER A 10 46.10 22.36 -14.53
C SER A 10 46.31 23.82 -14.85
N LEU A 11 47.00 24.14 -15.92
CA LEU A 11 47.30 25.55 -16.25
C LEU A 11 47.05 25.93 -17.72
N ILE A 12 46.07 25.31 -18.41
CA ILE A 12 45.68 25.70 -19.78
C ILE A 12 44.18 25.94 -19.91
N LEU A 13 43.45 26.21 -18.85
CA LEU A 13 42.02 26.58 -18.95
C LEU A 13 41.71 28.02 -18.46
N LEU A 14 42.68 28.91 -18.36
CA LEU A 14 42.47 30.29 -17.94
C LEU A 14 42.99 31.34 -18.96
N SER A 15 42.91 31.04 -20.24
CA SER A 15 43.22 32.07 -21.27
C SER A 15 42.27 31.93 -22.45
N GLY A 16 41.00 32.14 -22.22
CA GLY A 16 39.94 32.08 -23.22
C GLY A 16 38.85 33.14 -23.07
N CYS A 17 39.04 34.20 -22.31
CA CYS A 17 38.28 35.39 -22.49
C CYS A 17 38.82 36.11 -23.76
N GLN A 18 38.55 35.55 -24.95
CA GLN A 18 38.55 36.38 -26.13
C GLN A 18 37.38 37.33 -26.02
N GLN A 19 37.66 38.62 -25.77
CA GLN A 19 36.74 39.69 -26.10
C GLN A 19 36.44 39.57 -27.60
N PHE A 20 35.29 39.01 -27.95
CA PHE A 20 34.74 39.15 -29.29
C PHE A 20 34.38 40.62 -29.45
N VAL A 21 35.29 41.40 -30.06
CA VAL A 21 34.94 42.70 -30.62
C VAL A 21 34.09 42.40 -31.83
N GLY A 22 32.76 42.35 -31.63
CA GLY A 22 31.83 42.15 -32.70
C GLY A 22 31.90 43.34 -33.66
N GLU A 23 32.04 43.06 -34.93
CA GLU A 23 31.79 44.08 -35.98
C GLU A 23 30.34 44.53 -35.83
N ILE A 24 30.13 45.69 -35.21
CA ILE A 24 28.85 46.40 -35.24
C ILE A 24 28.67 46.81 -36.69
N CYS A 25 27.58 46.40 -37.30
CA CYS A 25 27.22 46.89 -38.64
C CYS A 25 27.03 48.41 -38.54
N PRO A 26 27.84 49.25 -39.20
CA PRO A 26 27.81 50.71 -39.00
C PRO A 26 26.51 51.33 -39.52
N ASP A 27 25.68 50.61 -40.26
CA ASP A 27 24.55 51.10 -41.01
C ASP A 27 23.18 50.95 -40.30
N GLY A 28 23.12 50.43 -39.06
CA GLY A 28 21.84 50.22 -38.36
C GLY A 28 20.90 49.21 -39.04
N ARG A 29 21.42 48.40 -39.99
CA ARG A 29 20.62 47.39 -40.68
C ARG A 29 20.38 46.20 -39.76
N THR A 30 19.15 45.70 -39.76
CA THR A 30 18.73 44.46 -39.10
C THR A 30 18.47 43.36 -40.14
N VAL A 31 18.47 42.13 -39.71
CA VAL A 31 18.06 40.98 -40.49
C VAL A 31 16.80 40.35 -39.86
N VAL A 32 15.80 40.11 -40.70
CA VAL A 32 14.60 39.39 -40.31
C VAL A 32 14.86 37.91 -40.54
N VAL A 33 14.85 37.13 -39.46
CA VAL A 33 15.06 35.68 -39.51
C VAL A 33 13.87 34.95 -38.91
N THR A 34 13.57 33.77 -39.43
CA THR A 34 12.57 32.88 -38.86
C THR A 34 13.25 31.94 -37.88
N LEU A 35 12.79 31.92 -36.60
CA LEU A 35 13.15 30.91 -35.65
C LEU A 35 12.31 29.65 -35.91
N GLU A 36 12.95 28.50 -35.99
CA GLU A 36 12.32 27.19 -36.04
C GLU A 36 12.84 26.28 -34.90
N LEU A 37 11.96 25.89 -34.00
CA LEU A 37 12.27 25.00 -32.89
C LEU A 37 11.94 23.56 -33.28
N GLN A 38 12.88 22.64 -33.07
CA GLN A 38 12.75 21.24 -33.42
C GLN A 38 12.96 20.38 -32.18
N PRO A 39 11.87 19.80 -31.59
CA PRO A 39 11.99 18.88 -30.45
C PRO A 39 12.79 17.63 -30.82
N GLU A 40 13.84 17.34 -30.08
CA GLU A 40 14.58 16.10 -30.21
C GLU A 40 13.73 14.91 -29.77
N GLN A 41 13.75 13.85 -30.58
CA GLN A 41 13.08 12.62 -30.22
C GLN A 41 13.92 11.90 -29.14
N PRO A 42 13.31 11.34 -28.07
CA PRO A 42 14.03 10.50 -27.13
C PRO A 42 14.52 9.23 -27.84
N ALA A 43 15.62 8.66 -27.36
CA ALA A 43 16.24 7.47 -27.93
C ALA A 43 15.33 6.23 -28.02
N ALA A 44 14.25 6.18 -27.23
CA ALA A 44 13.24 5.12 -27.26
C ALA A 44 11.93 5.62 -27.89
N LYS A 45 11.41 4.86 -28.87
CA LYS A 45 10.15 5.18 -29.58
C LYS A 45 8.94 5.00 -28.67
N ALA A 46 8.50 6.05 -28.01
CA ALA A 46 7.18 6.11 -27.39
C ALA A 46 6.40 7.29 -27.95
N ARG A 47 5.29 7.00 -28.65
CA ARG A 47 4.40 8.02 -29.23
C ARG A 47 3.44 8.54 -28.16
N ALA A 48 3.65 9.74 -27.66
CA ALA A 48 2.59 10.59 -27.16
C ALA A 48 2.67 11.92 -27.94
N THR A 49 1.60 12.35 -28.55
CA THR A 49 1.55 13.51 -29.47
C THR A 49 1.78 14.84 -28.76
N ASP A 50 1.53 14.92 -27.44
CA ASP A 50 1.56 16.18 -26.71
C ASP A 50 2.94 16.53 -26.11
N GLU A 51 3.84 15.55 -25.98
CA GLU A 51 5.18 15.75 -25.40
C GLU A 51 6.09 16.67 -26.19
N ASN A 52 5.79 16.91 -27.50
CA ASN A 52 6.54 17.73 -28.42
C ASN A 52 5.90 19.10 -28.65
N THR A 53 4.77 19.36 -27.97
CA THR A 53 4.05 20.61 -28.18
C THR A 53 4.85 21.79 -27.63
N ILE A 54 5.11 22.79 -28.50
CA ILE A 54 5.71 24.07 -28.14
C ILE A 54 4.59 25.08 -28.00
N GLN A 55 4.35 25.54 -26.77
CA GLN A 55 3.33 26.55 -26.49
C GLN A 55 3.91 27.97 -26.47
N ASP A 56 5.08 28.11 -25.88
CA ASP A 56 5.79 29.38 -25.78
C ASP A 56 7.30 29.18 -25.81
N VAL A 57 8.02 30.25 -26.12
CA VAL A 57 9.48 30.31 -26.09
C VAL A 57 9.96 31.66 -25.58
N ASN A 58 10.92 31.63 -24.67
CA ASN A 58 11.80 32.73 -24.36
C ASN A 58 13.12 32.48 -25.09
N LEU A 59 13.40 33.29 -26.08
CA LEU A 59 14.59 33.20 -26.91
C LEU A 59 15.60 34.25 -26.48
N TYR A 60 16.82 33.84 -26.18
CA TYR A 60 17.93 34.72 -25.83
C TYR A 60 19.04 34.60 -26.84
N LEU A 61 19.60 35.73 -27.28
CA LEU A 61 20.76 35.78 -28.13
C LEU A 61 21.82 36.66 -27.48
N TYR A 62 23.00 36.10 -27.25
CA TYR A 62 24.14 36.81 -26.66
C TYR A 62 25.28 36.84 -27.67
N GLY A 63 25.74 38.03 -28.02
CA GLY A 63 26.83 38.23 -28.96
C GLY A 63 27.04 39.70 -29.34
N ASN A 64 28.12 40.02 -29.99
CA ASN A 64 28.46 41.37 -30.44
C ASN A 64 28.36 42.48 -29.37
N GLY A 65 28.59 42.14 -28.10
CA GLY A 65 28.41 43.07 -26.98
C GLY A 65 26.96 43.43 -26.67
N GLN A 66 26.01 42.72 -27.26
CA GLN A 66 24.57 42.93 -27.09
C GLN A 66 23.90 41.64 -26.61
N SER A 67 22.73 41.79 -25.98
CA SER A 67 21.82 40.72 -25.65
C SER A 67 20.42 41.04 -26.13
N TYR A 68 19.75 40.05 -26.66
CA TYR A 68 18.37 40.18 -27.12
C TYR A 68 17.52 39.13 -26.42
N HIS A 69 16.30 39.53 -26.08
CA HIS A 69 15.27 38.63 -25.56
C HIS A 69 13.99 38.81 -26.37
N PHE A 70 13.40 37.68 -26.74
CA PHE A 70 12.10 37.60 -27.42
C PHE A 70 11.22 36.59 -26.74
N TYR A 71 9.99 36.97 -26.42
CA TYR A 71 8.98 36.04 -25.92
C TYR A 71 7.88 35.90 -26.94
N ALA A 72 7.51 34.65 -27.24
CA ALA A 72 6.52 34.37 -28.26
C ALA A 72 5.78 33.05 -28.02
N THR A 73 4.62 32.86 -28.64
CA THR A 73 3.80 31.64 -28.57
C THR A 73 3.92 30.79 -29.82
N GLY A 74 4.07 29.45 -29.66
CA GLY A 74 4.25 28.48 -30.76
C GLY A 74 5.71 28.21 -31.12
N ALA A 75 5.92 27.43 -32.17
CA ALA A 75 7.23 26.87 -32.53
C ALA A 75 8.02 27.67 -33.58
N SER A 76 7.41 28.66 -34.23
CA SER A 76 8.04 29.42 -35.31
C SER A 76 7.71 30.89 -35.22
N HIS A 77 8.73 31.75 -35.24
CA HIS A 77 8.61 33.19 -35.08
C HIS A 77 9.58 33.96 -35.96
N GLN A 78 9.17 35.16 -36.39
CA GLN A 78 10.08 36.11 -37.01
C GLN A 78 10.66 37.06 -35.96
N ILE A 79 11.97 37.24 -36.01
CA ILE A 79 12.70 38.17 -35.15
C ILE A 79 13.54 39.10 -36.01
N ASP A 80 13.72 40.31 -35.53
CA ASP A 80 14.51 41.35 -36.17
C ASP A 80 15.75 41.62 -35.32
N ILE A 81 16.94 41.36 -35.87
CA ILE A 81 18.20 41.37 -35.12
C ILE A 81 19.35 41.92 -35.96
N ALA A 82 20.32 42.57 -35.29
CA ALA A 82 21.54 43.02 -35.98
C ALA A 82 22.37 41.80 -36.46
N PRO A 83 22.99 41.88 -37.65
CA PRO A 83 23.95 40.89 -38.10
C PRO A 83 25.08 40.68 -37.06
N GLY A 84 25.48 39.45 -36.86
CA GLY A 84 26.52 39.13 -35.87
C GLY A 84 26.61 37.63 -35.55
N THR A 85 27.51 37.28 -34.64
CA THR A 85 27.63 35.90 -34.16
C THR A 85 27.07 35.82 -32.78
N TYR A 86 26.13 34.90 -32.59
CA TYR A 86 25.35 34.75 -31.34
C TYR A 86 25.40 33.34 -30.80
N SER A 87 25.47 33.25 -29.49
CA SER A 87 24.96 32.08 -28.78
C SER A 87 23.46 32.27 -28.60
N ILE A 88 22.69 31.27 -29.02
CA ILE A 88 21.23 31.30 -29.11
C ILE A 88 20.67 30.26 -28.15
N HIS A 89 19.82 30.69 -27.23
CA HIS A 89 19.26 29.87 -26.20
C HIS A 89 17.73 29.95 -26.23
N ALA A 90 17.07 28.81 -26.33
CA ALA A 90 15.61 28.72 -26.35
C ALA A 90 15.14 28.03 -25.06
N ALA A 91 14.45 28.78 -24.19
CA ALA A 91 13.74 28.28 -23.02
C ALA A 91 12.26 28.12 -23.41
N VAL A 92 11.82 26.86 -23.57
CA VAL A 92 10.52 26.52 -24.13
C VAL A 92 9.57 26.05 -23.06
N ASN A 93 8.29 26.41 -23.20
CA ASN A 93 7.19 26.01 -22.28
C ASN A 93 7.42 26.47 -20.83
N GLN A 94 7.85 27.72 -20.67
CA GLN A 94 7.95 28.36 -19.37
C GLN A 94 6.61 28.96 -18.90
N HIS A 95 5.63 29.05 -19.80
CA HIS A 95 4.28 29.64 -19.62
C HIS A 95 4.29 31.07 -19.08
N LYS A 96 5.40 31.76 -19.26
CA LYS A 96 5.58 33.18 -18.91
C LYS A 96 6.75 33.79 -19.64
N ASP A 97 6.68 35.11 -19.79
CA ASP A 97 7.82 35.91 -20.19
C ASP A 97 8.82 35.98 -19.02
N LEU A 98 10.04 35.48 -19.23
CA LEU A 98 11.12 35.53 -18.26
C LEU A 98 11.83 36.87 -18.18
N GLY A 99 11.57 37.77 -19.16
CA GLY A 99 12.21 39.05 -19.30
C GLY A 99 13.67 38.96 -19.73
N GLU A 100 14.34 40.08 -19.78
CA GLU A 100 15.77 40.17 -20.12
C GLU A 100 16.61 39.53 -19.02
N LEU A 101 17.33 38.46 -19.33
CA LEU A 101 18.28 37.81 -18.42
C LEU A 101 19.70 37.96 -18.99
N PRO A 102 20.68 38.35 -18.16
CA PRO A 102 22.09 38.22 -18.55
C PRO A 102 22.43 36.71 -18.62
N TYR A 103 23.41 36.37 -19.46
CA TYR A 103 23.81 34.95 -19.65
C TYR A 103 24.07 34.22 -18.31
N SER A 104 24.74 34.89 -17.37
CA SER A 104 25.00 34.32 -16.04
C SER A 104 23.74 34.02 -15.24
N ALA A 105 22.66 34.72 -15.43
CA ALA A 105 21.37 34.42 -14.80
C ALA A 105 20.63 33.30 -15.53
N LEU A 106 20.73 33.24 -16.86
CA LEU A 106 20.11 32.17 -17.64
C LEU A 106 20.71 30.81 -17.33
N ILE A 107 22.03 30.68 -17.23
CA ILE A 107 22.70 29.42 -16.89
C ILE A 107 22.36 28.93 -15.46
N ASN A 108 21.99 29.84 -14.58
CA ASN A 108 21.56 29.54 -13.21
C ASN A 108 20.03 29.53 -13.06
N TYR A 109 19.30 29.69 -14.17
CA TYR A 109 17.85 29.67 -14.12
C TYR A 109 17.35 28.23 -13.80
N ARG A 110 16.37 28.14 -12.90
CA ARG A 110 15.82 26.88 -12.42
C ARG A 110 14.39 26.71 -12.90
N THR A 111 14.10 25.53 -13.38
CA THR A 111 12.74 25.10 -13.74
C THR A 111 12.16 24.24 -12.63
N ASP A 112 10.86 24.36 -12.41
CA ASP A 112 10.10 23.54 -11.47
C ASP A 112 9.78 22.16 -12.05
N ALA A 113 9.35 21.24 -11.19
CA ALA A 113 8.89 19.91 -11.59
C ALA A 113 7.82 19.97 -12.70
N PRO A 114 7.83 19.03 -13.65
CA PRO A 114 6.90 19.03 -14.77
C PRO A 114 5.46 18.86 -14.27
N GLN A 115 4.55 19.65 -14.82
CA GLN A 115 3.12 19.49 -14.63
C GLN A 115 2.53 18.73 -15.83
N GLU A 116 1.38 18.08 -15.64
CA GLU A 116 0.73 17.35 -16.72
C GLU A 116 0.42 18.27 -17.93
N GLY A 117 0.75 17.79 -19.11
CA GLY A 117 0.35 18.37 -20.39
C GLY A 117 1.47 19.02 -21.21
N THR A 118 2.42 19.73 -20.62
CA THR A 118 3.51 20.39 -21.36
C THR A 118 4.83 20.30 -20.62
N LEU A 119 5.85 19.78 -21.31
CA LEU A 119 7.18 19.63 -20.75
C LEU A 119 8.04 20.86 -21.08
N THR A 120 8.72 21.39 -20.08
CA THR A 120 9.77 22.39 -20.27
C THR A 120 10.88 21.80 -21.13
N MET A 121 11.38 22.59 -22.11
CA MET A 121 12.49 22.19 -22.97
C MET A 121 13.52 23.32 -23.05
N TYR A 122 14.73 22.91 -23.35
CA TYR A 122 15.83 23.84 -23.60
C TYR A 122 16.58 23.45 -24.86
N GLY A 123 16.99 24.46 -25.62
CA GLY A 123 17.82 24.30 -26.82
C GLY A 123 18.91 25.36 -26.94
N TYR A 124 19.98 24.96 -27.60
CA TYR A 124 21.14 25.81 -27.82
C TYR A 124 21.62 25.69 -29.23
N ALA A 125 22.00 26.85 -29.85
CA ALA A 125 22.68 26.92 -31.09
C ALA A 125 23.75 28.04 -31.06
N TYR A 126 24.78 27.90 -31.85
CA TYR A 126 25.79 28.95 -32.07
C TYR A 126 25.85 29.24 -33.55
N GLN A 127 25.48 30.47 -33.96
CA GLN A 127 25.31 30.78 -35.36
C GLN A 127 25.76 32.21 -35.69
N LYS A 128 26.40 32.38 -36.88
CA LYS A 128 26.61 33.66 -37.48
C LYS A 128 25.36 34.05 -38.32
N LEU A 129 24.79 35.20 -37.99
CA LEU A 129 23.66 35.79 -38.70
C LEU A 129 24.19 36.91 -39.60
N ASP A 130 23.89 36.85 -40.86
CA ASP A 130 24.19 37.87 -41.82
C ASP A 130 22.95 38.25 -42.67
N LEU A 131 23.07 39.20 -43.55
CA LEU A 131 21.93 39.69 -44.35
C LEU A 131 21.31 38.62 -45.27
N THR A 132 21.96 37.49 -45.45
CA THR A 132 21.44 36.34 -46.23
C THR A 132 20.79 35.28 -45.40
N THR A 133 20.98 35.31 -44.07
CA THR A 133 20.38 34.34 -43.14
C THR A 133 18.87 34.49 -43.15
N LYS A 134 18.15 33.39 -43.33
CA LYS A 134 16.68 33.38 -43.37
C LYS A 134 16.08 32.63 -42.17
N VAL A 135 16.80 31.63 -41.62
CA VAL A 135 16.29 30.72 -40.61
C VAL A 135 17.35 30.49 -39.52
N ILE A 136 16.90 30.47 -38.29
CA ILE A 136 17.62 29.96 -37.13
C ILE A 136 16.93 28.66 -36.71
N GLN A 137 17.64 27.57 -36.78
CA GLN A 137 17.14 26.26 -36.25
C GLN A 137 17.74 25.95 -34.90
N VAL A 138 16.88 25.66 -33.93
CA VAL A 138 17.32 25.24 -32.60
C VAL A 138 16.67 23.93 -32.25
N SER A 139 17.49 22.90 -32.06
CA SER A 139 17.03 21.63 -31.45
C SER A 139 16.78 21.84 -29.98
N VAL A 140 15.61 21.43 -29.52
CA VAL A 140 15.21 21.54 -28.10
C VAL A 140 15.02 20.18 -27.48
N LYS A 141 15.56 20.02 -26.27
CA LYS A 141 15.48 18.78 -25.43
C LYS A 141 14.60 19.04 -24.24
N ARG A 142 13.83 18.03 -23.85
CA ARG A 142 13.03 18.10 -22.62
C ARG A 142 13.93 18.08 -21.39
N ASN A 143 13.60 18.86 -20.38
CA ASN A 143 14.24 18.83 -19.08
C ASN A 143 13.79 17.61 -18.24
N ALA A 144 12.64 17.04 -18.58
CA ALA A 144 12.09 15.88 -17.92
C ALA A 144 12.47 14.57 -18.62
N ALA A 145 12.61 13.52 -17.83
CA ALA A 145 12.62 12.14 -18.25
C ALA A 145 11.20 11.55 -18.24
N LYS A 146 10.94 10.63 -19.16
CA LYS A 146 9.71 9.84 -19.23
C LYS A 146 9.93 8.48 -18.57
N ILE A 147 9.14 8.17 -17.53
CA ILE A 147 9.25 6.96 -16.73
C ILE A 147 7.99 6.13 -16.90
N ALA A 148 7.99 5.22 -17.87
CA ALA A 148 6.89 4.28 -18.07
C ALA A 148 7.09 3.02 -17.23
N TYR A 149 6.00 2.43 -16.75
CA TYR A 149 6.03 1.18 -16.01
C TYR A 149 4.96 0.19 -16.47
N ASN A 150 5.32 -1.09 -16.45
CA ASN A 150 4.43 -2.23 -16.62
C ASN A 150 4.72 -3.19 -15.46
N ILE A 151 3.80 -3.29 -14.52
CA ILE A 151 3.90 -4.15 -13.35
C ILE A 151 2.96 -5.33 -13.57
N THR A 152 3.43 -6.52 -13.30
CA THR A 152 2.63 -7.76 -13.35
C THR A 152 2.93 -8.62 -12.14
N VAL A 153 1.92 -9.37 -11.69
CA VAL A 153 2.10 -10.40 -10.66
C VAL A 153 2.36 -11.73 -11.35
N ALA A 154 3.32 -12.50 -10.85
CA ALA A 154 3.60 -13.84 -11.36
C ALA A 154 2.34 -14.74 -11.23
N PRO A 155 2.04 -15.61 -12.23
CA PRO A 155 0.76 -16.31 -12.30
C PRO A 155 0.44 -17.22 -11.11
N ASP A 156 1.48 -17.70 -10.41
CA ASP A 156 1.39 -18.61 -9.25
C ASP A 156 1.31 -17.88 -7.91
N LYS A 157 1.20 -16.53 -7.92
CA LYS A 157 1.23 -15.70 -6.70
C LYS A 157 -0.11 -15.06 -6.39
N GLU A 158 -0.51 -15.19 -5.13
CA GLU A 158 -1.72 -14.56 -4.59
C GLU A 158 -1.41 -13.12 -4.10
N ILE A 159 -0.82 -12.31 -4.98
CA ILE A 159 -0.54 -10.91 -4.71
C ILE A 159 -1.54 -10.05 -5.48
N GLU A 160 -2.11 -9.06 -4.84
CA GLU A 160 -2.94 -8.01 -5.41
C GLU A 160 -2.13 -6.70 -5.37
N ILE A 161 -2.14 -5.93 -6.46
CA ILE A 161 -1.48 -4.61 -6.48
C ILE A 161 -2.49 -3.57 -5.99
N LEU A 162 -2.16 -2.88 -4.89
CA LEU A 162 -3.02 -1.87 -4.29
C LEU A 162 -2.73 -0.47 -4.83
N SER A 163 -1.44 -0.11 -4.94
CA SER A 163 -1.05 1.21 -5.42
C SER A 163 0.36 1.24 -6.01
N VAL A 164 0.63 2.30 -6.78
CA VAL A 164 1.94 2.61 -7.37
C VAL A 164 2.24 4.08 -7.13
N GLN A 165 3.45 4.38 -6.68
CA GLN A 165 3.95 5.72 -6.45
C GLN A 165 5.38 5.84 -6.97
N LEU A 166 5.73 6.97 -7.56
CA LEU A 166 7.11 7.31 -7.87
C LEU A 166 7.63 8.26 -6.79
N CYS A 167 8.71 7.85 -6.12
CA CYS A 167 9.24 8.50 -4.93
C CYS A 167 10.59 9.16 -5.19
N SER A 168 10.91 10.15 -4.37
CA SER A 168 12.18 10.89 -4.40
C SER A 168 12.45 11.56 -5.74
N MET A 169 11.45 12.29 -6.26
CA MET A 169 11.58 13.08 -7.48
C MET A 169 12.11 14.48 -7.14
N PRO A 170 13.08 15.05 -7.89
CA PRO A 170 13.50 16.41 -7.70
C PRO A 170 12.38 17.43 -7.98
N ASN A 171 12.25 18.41 -7.09
CA ASN A 171 11.27 19.51 -7.26
C ASN A 171 11.74 20.60 -8.21
N LYS A 172 13.05 20.71 -8.46
CA LYS A 172 13.70 21.70 -9.34
C LYS A 172 14.90 21.11 -10.05
N ASP A 173 15.26 21.70 -11.18
CA ASP A 173 16.53 21.46 -11.89
C ASP A 173 16.95 22.74 -12.62
N TYR A 174 18.20 22.79 -13.06
CA TYR A 174 18.62 23.85 -13.96
C TYR A 174 17.89 23.74 -15.31
N LEU A 175 17.49 24.87 -15.89
CA LEU A 175 16.94 24.89 -17.24
C LEU A 175 17.95 24.33 -18.24
N ILE A 176 19.22 24.64 -18.06
CA ILE A 176 20.36 24.07 -18.80
C ILE A 176 20.87 22.88 -17.99
N CYS A 177 20.36 21.70 -18.23
CA CYS A 177 20.62 20.49 -17.45
C CYS A 177 22.03 19.90 -17.67
N GLU A 178 23.08 20.72 -17.74
CA GLU A 178 24.46 20.22 -17.89
C GLU A 178 25.01 19.67 -16.57
N GLU A 179 24.63 20.27 -15.44
CA GLU A 179 25.06 19.88 -14.10
C GLU A 179 23.87 19.49 -13.22
N GLN A 180 24.11 18.59 -12.27
CA GLN A 180 23.13 18.25 -11.25
C GLN A 180 23.13 19.34 -10.18
N MET A 181 21.94 19.72 -9.69
CA MET A 181 21.83 20.64 -8.57
C MET A 181 22.47 20.09 -7.30
N ASP A 182 23.11 20.96 -6.54
CA ASP A 182 23.74 20.61 -5.25
C ASP A 182 22.66 20.37 -4.20
N LEU A 183 22.78 19.26 -3.44
CA LEU A 183 21.90 18.92 -2.31
C LEU A 183 21.92 19.96 -1.19
N THR A 184 22.97 20.78 -1.12
CA THR A 184 23.08 21.85 -0.13
C THR A 184 22.28 23.11 -0.49
N ASP A 185 21.75 23.19 -1.73
CA ASP A 185 20.90 24.30 -2.13
C ASP A 185 19.54 24.20 -1.41
N PRO A 186 19.16 25.19 -0.59
CA PRO A 186 17.93 25.12 0.20
C PRO A 186 16.64 25.13 -0.64
N SER A 187 16.71 25.49 -1.92
CA SER A 187 15.56 25.45 -2.84
C SER A 187 15.40 24.10 -3.54
N TYR A 188 16.42 23.24 -3.45
CA TYR A 188 16.42 21.91 -4.03
C TYR A 188 15.91 20.89 -3.02
N GLY A 189 14.94 20.12 -3.39
CA GLY A 189 14.34 19.10 -2.54
C GLY A 189 13.72 18.00 -3.37
N PHE A 190 13.13 17.05 -2.68
CA PHE A 190 12.51 15.88 -3.28
C PHE A 190 11.07 15.78 -2.82
N TYR A 191 10.23 15.22 -3.69
CA TYR A 191 8.83 14.95 -3.41
C TYR A 191 8.45 13.59 -3.99
N ASP A 192 7.35 13.04 -3.50
CA ASP A 192 6.74 11.83 -4.03
C ASP A 192 5.55 12.21 -4.90
N SER A 193 5.28 11.43 -5.94
CA SER A 193 4.09 11.61 -6.77
C SER A 193 2.81 11.36 -5.95
N GLU A 194 1.68 11.73 -6.50
CA GLU A 194 0.41 11.22 -6.00
C GLU A 194 0.37 9.69 -6.06
N VAL A 195 -0.27 9.09 -5.07
CA VAL A 195 -0.48 7.64 -5.01
C VAL A 195 -1.52 7.24 -6.05
N ARG A 196 -1.16 6.36 -6.97
CA ARG A 196 -2.09 5.80 -7.96
C ARG A 196 -2.68 4.51 -7.41
N THR A 197 -3.87 4.62 -6.85
CA THR A 197 -4.63 3.47 -6.33
C THR A 197 -5.20 2.65 -7.48
N LEU A 198 -5.20 1.33 -7.34
CA LEU A 198 -5.70 0.38 -8.32
C LEU A 198 -7.03 -0.25 -7.87
N PRO A 199 -7.85 -0.76 -8.80
CA PRO A 199 -9.05 -1.49 -8.46
C PRO A 199 -8.75 -2.74 -7.64
N GLU A 200 -9.69 -3.17 -6.81
CA GLU A 200 -9.60 -4.41 -6.03
C GLU A 200 -9.35 -5.62 -6.96
N GLY A 201 -8.44 -6.50 -6.54
CA GLY A 201 -8.04 -7.68 -7.30
C GLY A 201 -7.05 -7.43 -8.43
N ALA A 202 -6.49 -6.22 -8.57
CA ALA A 202 -5.57 -5.89 -9.65
C ALA A 202 -4.30 -6.77 -9.63
N LYS A 203 -4.03 -7.46 -10.74
CA LYS A 203 -2.83 -8.30 -10.96
C LYS A 203 -1.81 -7.65 -11.89
N SER A 204 -2.14 -6.50 -12.45
CA SER A 204 -1.27 -5.72 -13.31
C SER A 204 -1.54 -4.23 -13.17
N ALA A 205 -0.51 -3.42 -13.42
CA ALA A 205 -0.61 -1.98 -13.48
C ALA A 205 0.32 -1.46 -14.57
N SER A 206 -0.10 -0.44 -15.30
CA SER A 206 0.75 0.26 -16.23
C SER A 206 0.49 1.76 -16.17
N GLY A 207 1.50 2.55 -16.48
CA GLY A 207 1.37 3.98 -16.44
C GLY A 207 2.65 4.70 -16.82
N LEU A 208 2.61 6.00 -16.57
CA LEU A 208 3.65 6.93 -16.99
C LEU A 208 3.79 8.03 -15.96
N PHE A 209 5.03 8.37 -15.62
CA PHE A 209 5.40 9.58 -14.88
C PHE A 209 6.39 10.41 -15.70
N TYR A 210 6.40 11.72 -15.45
CA TYR A 210 7.46 12.60 -15.87
C TYR A 210 8.16 13.16 -14.63
N MET A 211 9.48 13.22 -14.66
CA MET A 211 10.28 13.78 -13.57
C MET A 211 11.48 14.54 -14.10
N LEU A 212 11.96 15.50 -13.37
CA LEU A 212 13.24 16.16 -13.67
C LEU A 212 14.40 15.18 -13.54
N SER A 213 15.56 15.53 -14.07
CA SER A 213 16.75 14.70 -13.98
C SER A 213 17.12 14.44 -12.50
N ASN A 214 17.52 13.19 -12.20
CA ASN A 214 18.04 12.82 -10.90
C ASN A 214 19.26 11.92 -11.08
N ARG A 215 20.43 12.52 -11.10
CA ARG A 215 21.70 11.83 -11.39
C ARG A 215 22.42 11.51 -10.08
N ARG A 216 22.18 10.32 -9.52
CA ARG A 216 22.72 9.89 -8.21
C ARG A 216 23.99 9.03 -8.35
N GLY A 217 24.45 8.84 -9.58
CA GLY A 217 25.69 8.12 -9.83
C GLY A 217 25.51 6.62 -9.95
N GLU A 218 26.62 5.95 -9.86
CA GLU A 218 26.70 4.49 -9.95
C GLU A 218 27.37 3.89 -8.72
N ASN A 219 26.81 2.79 -8.21
CA ASN A 219 27.45 1.95 -7.22
C ASN A 219 27.93 0.65 -7.88
N SER A 220 29.17 0.65 -8.37
CA SER A 220 29.74 -0.46 -9.12
C SER A 220 29.96 -1.74 -8.30
N THR A 221 29.76 -1.69 -6.97
CA THR A 221 29.85 -2.88 -6.10
C THR A 221 28.61 -3.75 -6.22
N ILE A 222 27.47 -3.19 -6.64
CA ILE A 222 26.22 -3.91 -6.83
C ILE A 222 26.29 -4.76 -8.10
N LYS A 223 26.20 -6.07 -7.94
CA LYS A 223 26.24 -7.04 -9.05
C LYS A 223 24.94 -7.83 -9.20
N ASP A 224 24.10 -7.86 -8.17
CA ASP A 224 22.80 -8.53 -8.16
C ASP A 224 21.70 -7.47 -8.00
N GLN A 225 20.61 -7.63 -8.74
CA GLN A 225 19.48 -6.71 -8.66
C GLN A 225 18.86 -6.62 -7.25
N LYS A 226 18.95 -7.67 -6.42
CA LYS A 226 18.49 -7.64 -5.02
C LYS A 226 19.32 -6.71 -4.15
N GLN A 227 20.57 -6.45 -4.53
CA GLN A 227 21.42 -5.49 -3.85
C GLN A 227 21.13 -4.03 -4.25
N LYS A 228 20.32 -3.80 -5.28
CA LYS A 228 19.83 -2.45 -5.64
C LYS A 228 18.63 -2.09 -4.72
N ASN A 229 18.92 -1.90 -3.45
CA ASN A 229 18.01 -1.73 -2.34
C ASN A 229 18.33 -0.46 -1.54
N ALA A 230 17.56 -0.16 -0.51
CA ALA A 230 17.71 1.06 0.30
C ALA A 230 19.07 1.16 1.02
N GLU A 231 19.73 0.03 1.35
CA GLU A 231 21.02 0.03 2.03
C GLU A 231 22.17 0.46 1.10
N ASN A 232 22.04 0.17 -0.19
CA ASN A 232 23.09 0.40 -1.19
C ASN A 232 22.80 1.55 -2.15
N ALA A 233 21.59 2.07 -2.13
CA ALA A 233 21.20 3.20 -2.96
C ALA A 233 21.83 4.50 -2.45
N PRO A 234 22.29 5.38 -3.36
CA PRO A 234 22.66 6.74 -2.98
C PRO A 234 21.48 7.50 -2.36
N GLU A 235 21.80 8.45 -1.51
CA GLU A 235 20.80 9.33 -0.91
C GLU A 235 19.92 10.00 -1.99
N ASN A 236 18.61 10.04 -1.74
CA ASN A 236 17.61 10.61 -2.65
C ASN A 236 17.57 9.99 -4.07
N ALA A 237 18.05 8.76 -4.26
CA ALA A 237 17.82 8.04 -5.51
C ALA A 237 16.33 7.78 -5.72
N SER A 238 15.83 8.05 -6.92
CA SER A 238 14.40 7.87 -7.23
C SER A 238 14.03 6.39 -7.36
N PHE A 239 12.82 6.02 -6.91
CA PHE A 239 12.34 4.65 -6.93
C PHE A 239 10.82 4.55 -7.07
N PHE A 240 10.36 3.42 -7.59
CA PHE A 240 8.96 3.03 -7.46
C PHE A 240 8.72 2.39 -6.10
N ARG A 241 7.66 2.82 -5.44
CA ARG A 241 7.05 2.10 -4.33
C ARG A 241 5.77 1.46 -4.85
N ILE A 242 5.74 0.13 -4.83
CA ILE A 242 4.59 -0.65 -5.27
C ILE A 242 4.04 -1.34 -4.04
N ARG A 243 2.82 -0.99 -3.65
CA ARG A 243 2.14 -1.64 -2.54
C ARG A 243 1.27 -2.77 -3.05
N GLY A 244 1.39 -3.92 -2.42
CA GLY A 244 0.59 -5.09 -2.68
C GLY A 244 -0.01 -5.70 -1.43
N ARG A 245 -1.04 -6.52 -1.62
CA ARG A 245 -1.56 -7.44 -0.60
C ARG A 245 -1.22 -8.85 -1.01
N SER A 246 -0.59 -9.61 -0.12
CA SER A 246 -0.33 -11.05 -0.29
C SER A 246 -1.25 -11.85 0.62
N GLY A 247 -2.08 -12.71 0.03
CA GLY A 247 -3.15 -13.37 0.77
C GLY A 247 -4.19 -12.37 1.30
N GLU A 248 -4.79 -12.70 2.45
CA GLU A 248 -5.88 -11.89 3.02
C GLU A 248 -5.40 -10.73 3.89
N ASN A 249 -4.23 -10.84 4.53
CA ASN A 249 -3.85 -10.01 5.65
C ASN A 249 -2.40 -9.50 5.66
N LYS A 250 -1.60 -9.78 4.65
CA LYS A 250 -0.22 -9.32 4.56
C LYS A 250 -0.07 -8.19 3.54
N ILE A 251 0.41 -7.04 3.97
CA ILE A 251 0.75 -5.90 3.10
C ILE A 251 2.25 -5.92 2.83
N VAL A 252 2.60 -5.69 1.57
CA VAL A 252 3.96 -5.77 1.06
C VAL A 252 4.26 -4.52 0.26
N ASP A 253 5.35 -3.84 0.59
CA ASP A 253 5.90 -2.74 -0.19
C ASP A 253 7.15 -3.22 -0.95
N TYR A 254 7.12 -3.08 -2.26
CA TYR A 254 8.25 -3.36 -3.16
C TYR A 254 8.91 -2.06 -3.55
N ILE A 255 10.22 -1.98 -3.35
CA ILE A 255 11.04 -0.82 -3.69
C ILE A 255 11.88 -1.16 -4.93
N VAL A 256 11.68 -0.40 -6.01
CA VAL A 256 12.40 -0.60 -7.28
C VAL A 256 13.07 0.70 -7.69
N TYR A 257 14.38 0.80 -7.47
CA TYR A 257 15.17 1.98 -7.79
C TYR A 257 15.31 2.16 -9.31
N LEU A 258 15.20 3.44 -9.74
CA LEU A 258 15.39 3.84 -11.13
C LEU A 258 16.89 3.79 -11.52
N GLY A 259 17.13 3.94 -12.82
CA GLY A 259 18.46 3.99 -13.43
C GLY A 259 18.49 3.24 -14.77
N ALA A 260 19.62 3.33 -15.49
CA ALA A 260 19.78 2.73 -16.80
C ALA A 260 19.90 1.18 -16.75
N ASN A 261 20.15 0.60 -15.58
CA ASN A 261 20.21 -0.85 -15.39
C ASN A 261 19.55 -1.28 -14.09
N ASN A 262 19.41 -2.58 -13.90
CA ASN A 262 18.78 -3.16 -12.71
C ASN A 262 19.75 -3.45 -11.55
N THR A 263 21.00 -2.96 -11.61
CA THR A 263 22.03 -3.19 -10.60
C THR A 263 22.64 -1.87 -10.10
N SER A 264 23.65 -1.36 -10.79
CA SER A 264 24.58 -0.34 -10.27
C SER A 264 24.20 1.11 -10.54
N ASP A 265 23.40 1.40 -11.56
CA ASP A 265 23.10 2.75 -12.00
C ASP A 265 21.85 3.32 -11.34
N PHE A 266 21.95 4.55 -10.80
CA PHE A 266 20.86 5.30 -10.16
C PHE A 266 20.62 6.65 -10.84
N ASN A 267 21.03 6.79 -12.10
CA ASN A 267 20.87 8.02 -12.83
C ASN A 267 19.58 8.02 -13.65
N VAL A 268 18.89 9.16 -13.61
CA VAL A 268 17.80 9.51 -14.52
C VAL A 268 18.21 10.78 -15.24
N TRP A 269 18.44 10.68 -16.55
CA TRP A 269 18.89 11.80 -17.36
C TRP A 269 17.71 12.54 -18.01
N PRO A 270 17.84 13.84 -18.30
CA PRO A 270 16.80 14.59 -19.01
C PRO A 270 16.64 14.08 -20.44
N ASN A 271 15.48 14.25 -21.02
CA ASN A 271 15.11 13.81 -22.37
C ASN A 271 15.25 12.30 -22.64
N GLU A 272 15.40 11.47 -21.60
CA GLU A 272 15.38 10.01 -21.71
C GLU A 272 13.97 9.44 -21.53
N ALA A 273 13.73 8.27 -22.12
CA ALA A 273 12.52 7.49 -21.94
C ALA A 273 12.89 6.10 -21.44
N HIS A 274 12.48 5.82 -20.21
CA HIS A 274 12.69 4.53 -19.56
C HIS A 274 11.39 3.75 -19.50
N THR A 275 11.45 2.44 -19.71
CA THR A 275 10.31 1.53 -19.49
C THR A 275 10.72 0.44 -18.52
N TYR A 276 10.09 0.41 -17.36
CA TYR A 276 10.32 -0.56 -16.31
C TYR A 276 9.29 -1.68 -16.41
N ASN A 277 9.75 -2.89 -16.75
CA ASN A 277 8.92 -4.09 -16.72
C ASN A 277 9.22 -4.82 -15.41
N ILE A 278 8.26 -4.82 -14.49
CA ILE A 278 8.42 -5.30 -13.12
C ILE A 278 7.49 -6.50 -12.91
N THR A 279 8.06 -7.62 -12.45
CA THR A 279 7.27 -8.80 -12.09
C THR A 279 7.37 -9.04 -10.59
N LEU A 280 6.22 -9.00 -9.90
CA LEU A 280 6.11 -9.35 -8.48
C LEU A 280 6.05 -10.87 -8.36
N SER A 281 7.14 -11.48 -7.92
CA SER A 281 7.32 -12.94 -7.89
C SER A 281 7.23 -13.54 -6.48
N GLY A 282 6.97 -12.76 -5.47
CA GLY A 282 6.81 -13.22 -4.09
C GLY A 282 6.79 -12.07 -3.09
N ASP A 283 6.60 -12.43 -1.84
CA ASP A 283 6.46 -11.52 -0.70
C ASP A 283 7.47 -11.84 0.41
N ASN A 284 8.57 -12.51 0.06
CA ASN A 284 9.58 -12.96 1.01
C ASN A 284 10.54 -11.82 1.37
N GLU A 285 10.54 -11.42 2.62
CA GLU A 285 11.37 -10.34 3.18
C GLU A 285 12.88 -10.67 3.27
N THR A 286 13.31 -11.89 2.90
CA THR A 286 14.73 -12.16 2.64
C THR A 286 15.25 -11.37 1.44
N ASP A 287 14.37 -10.90 0.58
CA ASP A 287 14.68 -9.87 -0.41
C ASP A 287 14.54 -8.49 0.26
N THR A 288 15.65 -7.83 0.49
CA THR A 288 15.72 -6.54 1.20
C THR A 288 15.07 -5.36 0.46
N ARG A 289 14.53 -5.60 -0.74
CA ARG A 289 13.69 -4.64 -1.47
C ARG A 289 12.22 -4.73 -1.04
N ILE A 290 11.89 -5.68 -0.17
CA ILE A 290 10.52 -5.95 0.28
C ILE A 290 10.44 -5.66 1.77
N SER A 291 9.49 -4.84 2.15
CA SER A 291 9.05 -4.68 3.53
C SER A 291 7.59 -5.12 3.68
N SER A 292 7.18 -5.56 4.84
CA SER A 292 5.80 -5.98 5.03
C SER A 292 5.29 -5.77 6.45
N TYR A 293 3.99 -5.72 6.59
CA TYR A 293 3.32 -5.92 7.86
C TYR A 293 2.15 -6.89 7.69
N THR A 294 1.84 -7.61 8.72
CA THR A 294 0.78 -8.63 8.71
C THR A 294 -0.27 -8.26 9.75
N LEU A 295 -1.53 -8.39 9.36
CA LEU A 295 -2.65 -8.26 10.25
C LEU A 295 -3.17 -9.66 10.57
N ASP A 296 -2.87 -10.16 11.76
CA ASP A 296 -3.35 -11.46 12.22
C ASP A 296 -4.61 -11.29 13.06
N ILE A 297 -5.62 -12.09 12.72
CA ILE A 297 -6.81 -12.25 13.54
C ILE A 297 -6.64 -13.54 14.31
N THR A 298 -6.38 -13.43 15.60
CA THR A 298 -6.35 -14.59 16.47
C THR A 298 -7.67 -14.67 17.23
N ASP A 299 -8.39 -15.77 17.04
CA ASP A 299 -9.41 -16.15 18.01
C ASP A 299 -8.69 -16.84 19.15
N TRP A 300 -8.83 -16.32 20.37
CA TRP A 300 -8.28 -16.92 21.58
C TRP A 300 -8.70 -18.40 21.77
N TRP A 301 -9.84 -18.76 21.16
CA TRP A 301 -10.30 -20.14 21.04
C TRP A 301 -10.71 -20.37 19.58
N PRO A 302 -10.15 -21.34 18.86
CA PRO A 302 -10.57 -21.67 17.49
C PRO A 302 -12.02 -22.18 17.52
N ARG A 303 -12.98 -21.28 17.44
CA ARG A 303 -14.41 -21.58 17.39
C ARG A 303 -14.96 -21.16 16.04
N LYS A 304 -15.79 -22.01 15.47
CA LYS A 304 -16.52 -21.68 14.26
C LYS A 304 -17.50 -20.51 14.47
N TYR A 305 -17.98 -20.34 15.70
CA TYR A 305 -18.91 -19.29 16.09
C TYR A 305 -18.43 -18.62 17.37
N ASN A 306 -18.45 -17.29 17.39
CA ASN A 306 -18.23 -16.51 18.59
C ASN A 306 -19.49 -16.48 19.43
N VAL A 307 -19.34 -16.44 20.75
CA VAL A 307 -20.44 -16.35 21.69
C VAL A 307 -20.41 -14.97 22.32
N PRO A 308 -21.51 -14.20 22.29
CA PRO A 308 -21.58 -12.94 23.00
C PRO A 308 -21.36 -13.16 24.50
N ASP A 309 -20.40 -12.46 25.05
CA ASP A 309 -20.11 -12.49 26.49
C ASP A 309 -19.62 -11.14 26.96
N ASN A 310 -19.95 -10.81 28.21
CA ASN A 310 -19.41 -9.62 28.85
C ASN A 310 -17.91 -9.72 29.14
N ASP A 311 -17.37 -10.94 29.19
CA ASP A 311 -15.97 -11.17 29.58
C ASP A 311 -15.05 -11.62 28.43
N TYR A 312 -15.54 -12.39 27.42
CA TYR A 312 -14.68 -13.03 26.42
C TYR A 312 -15.29 -13.16 25.02
N GLY A 313 -16.43 -12.54 24.74
CA GLY A 313 -17.07 -12.62 23.44
C GLY A 313 -16.56 -11.51 22.51
N GLY A 314 -15.64 -11.81 21.59
CA GLY A 314 -15.12 -10.80 20.70
C GLY A 314 -14.16 -11.35 19.68
N LEU A 315 -13.60 -10.45 18.91
CA LEU A 315 -12.55 -10.69 17.94
C LEU A 315 -11.25 -10.13 18.50
N ASP A 316 -10.23 -10.97 18.59
CA ASP A 316 -8.87 -10.54 18.84
C ASP A 316 -8.17 -10.27 17.53
N ILE A 317 -7.71 -9.04 17.34
CA ILE A 317 -6.90 -8.64 16.20
C ILE A 317 -5.49 -8.41 16.67
N TYR A 318 -4.53 -9.09 16.06
CA TYR A 318 -3.12 -8.86 16.27
C TYR A 318 -2.50 -8.33 14.98
N VAL A 319 -1.94 -7.13 15.04
CA VAL A 319 -1.25 -6.52 13.92
C VAL A 319 0.24 -6.62 14.14
N THR A 320 0.94 -7.32 13.25
CA THR A 320 2.40 -7.41 13.26
C THR A 320 2.97 -6.44 12.23
N ASN A 321 3.90 -5.59 12.67
CA ASN A 321 4.61 -4.64 11.84
C ASN A 321 6.09 -5.03 11.76
N LYS A 322 6.57 -5.35 10.57
CA LYS A 322 7.98 -5.70 10.32
C LYS A 322 8.79 -4.55 9.71
N SER A 323 8.15 -3.43 9.46
CA SER A 323 8.82 -2.24 8.95
C SER A 323 9.53 -1.44 10.05
N ASP A 324 10.39 -0.52 9.64
CA ASP A 324 11.10 0.41 10.54
C ASP A 324 10.27 1.62 10.97
N TYR A 325 8.98 1.64 10.63
CA TYR A 325 8.09 2.75 10.91
C TYR A 325 6.95 2.32 11.83
N THR A 326 6.50 3.22 12.69
CA THR A 326 5.28 3.05 13.47
C THR A 326 4.07 3.38 12.61
N PHE A 327 3.07 2.50 12.60
CA PHE A 327 1.81 2.75 11.92
C PHE A 327 0.72 3.15 12.92
N THR A 328 -0.22 3.94 12.44
CA THR A 328 -1.47 4.25 13.15
C THR A 328 -2.64 3.69 12.35
N GLY A 329 -3.82 3.73 12.91
CA GLY A 329 -5.00 3.28 12.17
C GLY A 329 -6.26 3.34 13.00
N THR A 330 -7.31 2.75 12.46
CA THR A 330 -8.59 2.62 13.13
C THR A 330 -9.20 1.27 12.87
N LEU A 331 -9.88 0.72 13.88
CA LEU A 331 -10.70 -0.46 13.77
C LEU A 331 -12.16 -0.03 13.91
N LYS A 332 -12.97 -0.31 12.90
CA LYS A 332 -14.37 0.12 12.80
C LYS A 332 -15.31 -1.06 12.65
N VAL A 333 -16.47 -0.97 13.28
CA VAL A 333 -17.59 -1.86 12.97
C VAL A 333 -18.33 -1.32 11.76
N MET A 334 -18.42 -2.12 10.70
CA MET A 334 -19.04 -1.71 9.44
C MET A 334 -20.51 -2.14 9.33
N LYS A 335 -20.86 -3.28 9.94
CA LYS A 335 -22.21 -3.82 9.97
C LYS A 335 -22.37 -4.63 11.25
N GLY A 336 -23.48 -4.46 11.91
CA GLY A 336 -23.83 -5.08 13.17
C GLY A 336 -24.65 -4.09 13.99
N ASP A 337 -25.15 -4.55 15.12
CA ASP A 337 -25.92 -3.73 16.07
C ASP A 337 -24.93 -2.88 16.88
N GLY A 338 -24.51 -1.72 16.33
CA GLY A 338 -23.46 -0.85 16.87
C GLY A 338 -23.76 -0.32 18.30
N GLU A 339 -24.98 -0.50 18.80
CA GLU A 339 -25.37 -0.07 20.16
C GLU A 339 -24.89 -1.01 21.27
N LYS A 340 -24.27 -2.15 20.93
CA LYS A 340 -23.97 -3.21 21.91
C LYS A 340 -22.49 -3.58 22.06
N PHE A 341 -21.60 -2.69 21.67
CA PHE A 341 -20.24 -2.77 22.14
C PHE A 341 -20.21 -2.32 23.61
N ALA A 342 -20.21 -3.27 24.54
CA ALA A 342 -20.10 -2.94 25.94
C ALA A 342 -18.74 -2.29 26.21
N ALA A 343 -18.74 -1.08 26.75
CA ALA A 343 -17.60 -0.54 27.45
C ALA A 343 -17.29 -1.51 28.60
N GLY A 344 -16.16 -2.19 28.51
CA GLY A 344 -15.77 -3.13 29.56
C GLY A 344 -15.33 -2.38 30.82
N ASP A 345 -15.79 -2.81 31.96
CA ASP A 345 -15.42 -2.33 33.30
C ASP A 345 -13.98 -2.72 33.69
N GLY A 346 -13.03 -2.68 32.80
CA GLY A 346 -11.68 -3.15 33.07
C GLY A 346 -10.56 -2.34 32.45
N GLY A 347 -10.82 -1.08 32.11
CA GLY A 347 -9.80 -0.21 31.49
C GLY A 347 -9.56 -0.48 30.01
N TRP A 348 -10.43 -1.21 29.37
CA TRP A 348 -10.44 -1.47 27.93
C TRP A 348 -11.43 -0.52 27.27
N ASN A 349 -10.94 0.37 26.43
CA ASN A 349 -11.80 1.29 25.66
C ASN A 349 -12.36 0.55 24.44
N PHE A 350 -13.63 0.20 24.48
CA PHE A 350 -14.35 -0.36 23.34
C PHE A 350 -15.43 0.65 22.91
N GLY A 351 -15.13 1.33 21.84
CA GLY A 351 -16.11 2.14 21.12
C GLY A 351 -16.41 1.50 19.77
N PRO A 352 -17.31 2.08 18.95
CA PRO A 352 -17.50 1.67 17.57
C PRO A 352 -16.24 1.86 16.72
N ASP A 353 -15.35 2.74 17.15
CA ASP A 353 -14.06 3.03 16.53
C ASP A 353 -12.95 2.92 17.57
N VAL A 354 -11.94 2.11 17.30
CA VAL A 354 -10.75 1.94 18.15
C VAL A 354 -9.54 2.47 17.40
N GLU A 355 -8.79 3.37 18.00
CA GLU A 355 -7.53 3.83 17.44
C GLU A 355 -6.45 2.77 17.61
N LEU A 356 -5.71 2.52 16.52
CA LEU A 356 -4.62 1.56 16.46
C LEU A 356 -3.28 2.29 16.50
N TYR A 357 -2.37 1.73 17.29
CA TYR A 357 -0.97 2.12 17.32
C TYR A 357 -0.11 0.86 17.18
N ILE A 358 0.63 0.75 16.09
CA ILE A 358 1.38 -0.46 15.73
C ILE A 358 2.86 -0.10 15.70
N PRO A 359 3.63 -0.48 16.74
CA PRO A 359 5.03 -0.10 16.86
C PRO A 359 5.87 -0.71 15.75
N GLN A 360 6.95 0.00 15.38
CA GLN A 360 7.96 -0.49 14.44
C GLN A 360 8.54 -1.83 14.93
N ARG A 361 8.79 -2.76 14.00
CA ARG A 361 9.35 -4.10 14.26
C ARG A 361 8.68 -4.83 15.43
N GLY A 362 7.40 -4.59 15.63
CA GLY A 362 6.62 -5.11 16.74
C GLY A 362 5.22 -5.52 16.34
N GLY A 363 4.39 -5.70 17.33
CA GLY A 363 2.99 -6.00 17.13
C GLY A 363 2.14 -5.51 18.29
N GLN A 364 0.87 -5.32 18.04
CA GLN A 364 -0.10 -4.90 19.02
C GLN A 364 -1.38 -5.70 18.90
N ARG A 365 -1.92 -6.11 20.04
CA ARG A 365 -3.20 -6.80 20.14
C ARG A 365 -4.31 -5.81 20.45
N TYR A 366 -5.45 -6.02 19.81
CA TYR A 366 -6.68 -5.27 20.02
C TYR A 366 -7.83 -6.24 20.19
N ASP A 367 -8.55 -6.13 21.30
CA ASP A 367 -9.70 -6.95 21.61
C ASP A 367 -10.99 -6.17 21.28
N LEU A 368 -11.87 -6.77 20.49
CA LEU A 368 -13.19 -6.25 20.22
C LEU A 368 -14.24 -7.12 20.88
N ARG A 369 -15.17 -6.50 21.57
CA ARG A 369 -16.28 -7.19 22.19
C ARG A 369 -17.59 -6.86 21.50
N TYR A 370 -18.38 -7.89 21.22
CA TYR A 370 -19.73 -7.78 20.73
C TYR A 370 -20.63 -8.65 21.62
N ALA A 371 -21.57 -8.03 22.33
CA ALA A 371 -22.35 -8.71 23.33
C ALA A 371 -23.87 -8.45 23.18
N PRO A 372 -24.52 -8.91 22.08
CA PRO A 372 -25.96 -8.88 22.02
C PRO A 372 -26.56 -9.79 23.09
N SER A 373 -27.69 -9.38 23.66
CA SER A 373 -28.38 -10.18 24.67
C SER A 373 -28.87 -11.53 24.13
N LEU A 374 -29.15 -11.60 22.86
CA LEU A 374 -29.56 -12.80 22.12
C LEU A 374 -29.12 -12.67 20.66
N VAL A 375 -28.50 -13.71 20.11
CA VAL A 375 -28.13 -13.78 18.69
C VAL A 375 -29.31 -14.30 17.88
N LYS A 376 -29.72 -13.51 16.87
CA LYS A 376 -30.77 -13.84 15.92
C LYS A 376 -30.22 -14.01 14.52
N LYS A 377 -30.60 -15.09 13.85
CA LYS A 377 -30.12 -15.43 12.53
C LYS A 377 -30.39 -14.31 11.53
N GLY A 378 -29.35 -13.85 10.82
CA GLY A 378 -29.45 -12.84 9.77
C GLY A 378 -29.77 -11.42 10.27
N VAL A 379 -29.96 -11.22 11.57
CA VAL A 379 -30.22 -9.90 12.18
C VAL A 379 -28.95 -9.34 12.82
N ASN A 380 -28.40 -10.08 13.77
CA ASN A 380 -27.19 -9.70 14.50
C ASN A 380 -26.20 -10.87 14.66
N SER A 381 -26.32 -11.90 13.83
CA SER A 381 -25.42 -13.08 13.83
C SER A 381 -24.11 -12.82 13.11
N GLN A 382 -24.04 -11.81 12.25
CA GLN A 382 -22.84 -11.45 11.50
C GLN A 382 -22.43 -10.02 11.80
N VAL A 383 -21.16 -9.84 12.16
CA VAL A 383 -20.55 -8.53 12.38
C VAL A 383 -19.38 -8.37 11.42
N GLN A 384 -19.36 -7.27 10.70
CA GLN A 384 -18.27 -6.90 9.82
C GLN A 384 -17.42 -5.81 10.47
N TYR A 385 -16.10 -6.02 10.44
CA TYR A 385 -15.12 -5.10 10.94
C TYR A 385 -14.23 -4.62 9.80
N GLN A 386 -13.81 -3.37 9.87
CA GLN A 386 -12.78 -2.83 8.98
C GLN A 386 -11.63 -2.32 9.81
N VAL A 387 -10.44 -2.82 9.54
CA VAL A 387 -9.19 -2.26 10.03
C VAL A 387 -8.61 -1.39 8.94
N VAL A 388 -8.36 -0.14 9.25
CA VAL A 388 -7.64 0.80 8.39
C VAL A 388 -6.28 1.04 9.01
N VAL A 389 -5.22 0.70 8.31
CA VAL A 389 -3.85 0.96 8.74
C VAL A 389 -3.30 2.12 7.92
N ASN A 390 -2.84 3.17 8.58
CA ASN A 390 -2.19 4.32 7.98
C ASN A 390 -0.68 4.18 8.15
N ASP A 391 0.06 4.25 7.09
CA ASP A 391 1.51 4.20 7.14
C ASP A 391 2.16 5.60 7.18
N ASN A 392 3.46 5.62 7.27
CA ASN A 392 4.26 6.86 7.31
C ASN A 392 4.32 7.61 5.97
N ALA A 393 3.89 7.00 4.87
CA ALA A 393 3.79 7.64 3.56
C ALA A 393 2.42 8.29 3.33
N GLY A 394 1.52 8.23 4.33
CA GLY A 394 0.17 8.77 4.24
C GLY A 394 -0.81 7.89 3.48
N GLU A 395 -0.42 6.64 3.16
CA GLU A 395 -1.34 5.67 2.57
C GLU A 395 -2.16 4.96 3.63
N SER A 396 -3.40 4.66 3.29
CA SER A 396 -4.31 3.88 4.12
C SER A 396 -4.65 2.56 3.45
N THR A 397 -4.40 1.46 4.14
CA THR A 397 -4.81 0.12 3.68
C THR A 397 -5.98 -0.37 4.50
N LYS A 398 -7.01 -0.87 3.83
CA LYS A 398 -8.24 -1.37 4.44
C LYS A 398 -8.28 -2.89 4.43
N PHE A 399 -8.62 -3.48 5.57
CA PHE A 399 -8.86 -4.91 5.74
C PHE A 399 -10.28 -5.11 6.23
N ASN A 400 -11.03 -5.98 5.58
CA ASN A 400 -12.40 -6.28 5.95
C ASN A 400 -12.47 -7.70 6.53
N PHE A 401 -13.10 -7.85 7.69
CA PHE A 401 -13.28 -9.11 8.37
C PHE A 401 -14.74 -9.32 8.71
N ALA A 402 -15.15 -10.57 8.74
CA ALA A 402 -16.46 -10.95 9.19
C ALA A 402 -16.34 -12.01 10.29
N CYS A 403 -17.13 -11.84 11.35
CA CYS A 403 -17.27 -12.81 12.42
C CYS A 403 -18.72 -13.27 12.52
N GLU A 404 -18.92 -14.56 12.72
CA GLU A 404 -20.23 -15.12 13.03
C GLU A 404 -20.37 -15.37 14.52
N PHE A 405 -21.56 -15.04 15.04
CA PHE A 405 -21.94 -15.24 16.42
C PHE A 405 -23.11 -16.23 16.49
N ALA A 406 -23.17 -16.98 17.56
CA ALA A 406 -24.28 -17.86 17.90
C ALA A 406 -24.55 -17.83 19.40
N ASN A 407 -25.74 -18.20 19.81
CA ASN A 407 -26.03 -18.46 21.21
C ASN A 407 -25.41 -19.78 21.64
N MET A 408 -24.96 -19.86 22.90
CA MET A 408 -24.40 -21.04 23.48
C MET A 408 -25.40 -21.61 24.51
N VAL A 409 -25.75 -22.87 24.33
CA VAL A 409 -26.57 -23.63 25.28
C VAL A 409 -25.72 -24.76 25.83
N GLN A 410 -25.59 -24.82 27.13
CA GLN A 410 -24.86 -25.86 27.84
C GLN A 410 -25.85 -26.76 28.59
N ALA A 411 -25.96 -28.01 28.17
CA ALA A 411 -26.78 -29.02 28.83
C ALA A 411 -25.94 -29.87 29.79
N TYR A 412 -26.17 -29.71 31.07
CA TYR A 412 -25.48 -30.46 32.15
C TYR A 412 -26.19 -31.74 32.51
N PHE A 413 -25.43 -32.74 32.91
CA PHE A 413 -25.92 -33.98 33.49
C PHE A 413 -24.91 -34.59 34.49
N THR A 414 -25.37 -35.49 35.32
CA THR A 414 -24.47 -36.19 36.27
C THR A 414 -23.76 -37.33 35.54
N THR A 415 -22.44 -37.38 35.64
CA THR A 415 -21.64 -38.46 35.04
C THR A 415 -22.06 -39.83 35.63
N GLY A 416 -22.24 -40.80 34.73
CA GLY A 416 -22.61 -42.19 35.11
C GLY A 416 -24.11 -42.43 35.29
N THR A 417 -24.97 -41.37 35.22
CA THR A 417 -26.42 -41.54 35.35
C THR A 417 -27.14 -41.62 34.01
N GLY A 418 -26.51 -41.11 32.96
CA GLY A 418 -27.03 -41.07 31.62
C GLY A 418 -26.13 -40.26 30.71
N SER A 419 -26.58 -39.94 29.50
CA SER A 419 -25.91 -39.09 28.56
C SER A 419 -26.88 -38.13 27.86
N VAL A 420 -26.31 -37.09 27.26
CA VAL A 420 -27.09 -36.12 26.49
C VAL A 420 -26.49 -36.03 25.09
N THR A 421 -27.34 -36.01 24.08
CA THR A 421 -26.99 -35.71 22.68
C THR A 421 -27.72 -34.44 22.24
N VAL A 422 -27.25 -33.83 21.17
CA VAL A 422 -27.89 -32.63 20.57
C VAL A 422 -27.98 -32.78 19.05
N SER A 423 -29.04 -32.22 18.47
CA SER A 423 -29.29 -32.16 17.05
C SER A 423 -29.90 -30.81 16.65
N GLY A 424 -29.70 -30.38 15.39
CA GLY A 424 -30.13 -29.07 14.89
C GLY A 424 -29.19 -27.94 15.29
N GLU A 425 -28.03 -28.26 15.87
CA GLU A 425 -27.00 -27.31 16.27
C GLU A 425 -26.12 -26.88 15.08
N LEU A 426 -25.58 -25.65 15.14
CA LEU A 426 -24.57 -25.12 14.21
C LEU A 426 -23.19 -25.76 14.45
N ALA A 427 -22.87 -25.96 15.73
CA ALA A 427 -21.68 -26.63 16.19
C ALA A 427 -21.91 -27.18 17.59
N LYS A 428 -21.11 -28.19 18.04
CA LYS A 428 -21.17 -28.76 19.36
C LYS A 428 -19.80 -29.10 19.90
N ALA A 429 -19.74 -29.20 21.25
CA ALA A 429 -18.66 -29.79 21.99
C ALA A 429 -19.25 -30.60 23.15
N ALA A 430 -18.52 -31.57 23.67
CA ALA A 430 -18.94 -32.39 24.77
C ALA A 430 -17.83 -32.53 25.81
N GLY A 431 -18.18 -32.48 27.08
CA GLY A 431 -17.35 -32.81 28.21
C GLY A 431 -17.88 -34.08 28.93
N THR A 432 -17.32 -34.41 30.10
CA THR A 432 -17.69 -35.58 30.86
C THR A 432 -19.09 -35.49 31.49
N ASN A 433 -19.58 -34.27 31.72
CA ASN A 433 -20.85 -33.99 32.40
C ASN A 433 -21.67 -32.89 31.75
N TYR A 434 -21.34 -32.54 30.49
CA TYR A 434 -22.11 -31.56 29.72
C TYR A 434 -21.99 -31.79 28.21
N VAL A 435 -22.99 -31.27 27.50
CA VAL A 435 -22.96 -31.06 26.06
C VAL A 435 -23.18 -29.57 25.79
N LEU A 436 -22.33 -28.98 24.98
CA LEU A 436 -22.39 -27.61 24.54
C LEU A 436 -22.92 -27.58 23.11
N ALA A 437 -23.95 -26.77 22.84
CA ALA A 437 -24.48 -26.51 21.50
C ALA A 437 -24.44 -25.04 21.18
N TYR A 438 -24.12 -24.75 19.92
CA TYR A 438 -24.24 -23.41 19.32
C TYR A 438 -25.47 -23.38 18.42
N CYS A 439 -26.37 -22.41 18.62
CA CYS A 439 -27.60 -22.28 17.86
C CYS A 439 -28.03 -20.82 17.76
N TYR A 440 -28.97 -20.53 16.86
CA TYR A 440 -29.64 -19.24 16.84
C TYR A 440 -30.85 -19.23 17.82
N GLU A 441 -31.71 -18.21 17.70
CA GLU A 441 -32.88 -18.02 18.54
C GLU A 441 -33.92 -19.14 18.40
N ASP A 442 -33.94 -19.85 17.27
CA ASP A 442 -34.79 -21.01 17.00
C ASP A 442 -34.40 -22.26 17.81
N GLY A 443 -33.16 -22.25 18.33
CA GLY A 443 -32.68 -23.28 19.26
C GLY A 443 -32.21 -24.56 18.62
N CYS A 444 -32.08 -25.62 19.48
CA CYS A 444 -31.70 -26.96 19.09
C CYS A 444 -32.34 -28.00 20.00
N THR A 445 -32.35 -29.24 19.55
CA THR A 445 -33.00 -30.35 20.29
C THR A 445 -31.98 -31.14 21.08
N PHE A 446 -32.14 -31.18 22.42
CA PHE A 446 -31.37 -32.02 23.33
C PHE A 446 -32.15 -33.33 23.59
N THR A 447 -31.44 -34.43 23.55
CA THR A 447 -32.03 -35.76 23.82
C THR A 447 -31.23 -36.43 24.93
N ALA A 448 -31.92 -36.71 26.02
CA ALA A 448 -31.40 -37.48 27.14
C ALA A 448 -31.49 -38.97 26.85
N VAL A 449 -30.45 -39.70 27.18
CA VAL A 449 -30.38 -41.17 27.06
C VAL A 449 -30.09 -41.78 28.42
N ASP A 450 -30.94 -42.71 28.85
CA ASP A 450 -30.85 -43.39 30.13
C ASP A 450 -29.48 -44.07 30.31
N GLY A 451 -28.96 -44.04 31.50
CA GLY A 451 -27.77 -44.78 31.92
C GLY A 451 -28.14 -46.07 32.68
N ASN A 452 -27.11 -46.89 33.01
CA ASN A 452 -27.32 -48.13 33.72
C ASN A 452 -27.93 -47.89 35.13
N GLY A 453 -29.17 -48.32 35.29
CA GLY A 453 -29.89 -48.18 36.56
C GLY A 453 -30.51 -46.80 36.81
N TYR A 454 -30.46 -45.90 35.84
CA TYR A 454 -31.06 -44.57 35.93
C TYR A 454 -31.98 -44.35 34.74
N ALA A 455 -33.08 -43.63 34.99
CA ALA A 455 -34.01 -43.17 33.97
C ALA A 455 -34.09 -41.64 33.98
N PHE A 456 -34.30 -41.07 32.81
CA PHE A 456 -34.47 -39.62 32.67
C PHE A 456 -35.72 -39.16 33.44
N ASP A 457 -35.56 -38.11 34.27
CA ASP A 457 -36.62 -37.54 35.11
C ASP A 457 -37.18 -36.23 34.53
N GLY A 458 -36.29 -35.40 33.91
CA GLY A 458 -36.72 -34.13 33.29
C GLY A 458 -35.56 -33.19 32.94
N TRP A 459 -35.86 -32.21 32.09
CA TRP A 459 -35.03 -31.04 31.82
C TRP A 459 -35.40 -29.90 32.76
N TYR A 460 -34.43 -29.27 33.37
CA TYR A 460 -34.62 -28.18 34.32
C TYR A 460 -33.83 -26.94 33.95
N ALA A 461 -34.35 -25.75 34.35
CA ALA A 461 -33.69 -24.46 34.14
C ALA A 461 -32.56 -24.18 35.14
N ASP A 462 -32.52 -24.94 36.27
CA ASP A 462 -31.58 -24.71 37.35
C ASP A 462 -30.95 -26.01 37.83
N GLN A 463 -29.74 -25.92 38.44
CA GLN A 463 -28.97 -27.02 38.93
C GLN A 463 -29.64 -27.71 40.15
N ALA A 464 -30.52 -27.00 40.89
CA ALA A 464 -31.23 -27.56 42.04
C ALA A 464 -32.46 -28.38 41.60
N TYR A 465 -32.74 -28.44 40.30
CA TYR A 465 -33.86 -29.18 39.72
C TYR A 465 -35.24 -28.73 40.26
N THR A 466 -35.41 -27.42 40.45
CA THR A 466 -36.64 -26.85 40.99
C THR A 466 -37.59 -26.34 39.88
N GLN A 467 -37.06 -25.94 38.73
CA GLN A 467 -37.82 -25.40 37.62
C GLN A 467 -37.81 -26.36 36.44
N LEU A 468 -38.87 -27.17 36.31
CA LEU A 468 -39.02 -28.11 35.22
C LEU A 468 -39.30 -27.40 33.91
N LEU A 469 -38.51 -27.67 32.88
CA LEU A 469 -38.69 -27.18 31.51
C LEU A 469 -39.46 -28.20 30.65
N SER A 470 -39.11 -29.50 30.76
CA SER A 470 -39.76 -30.57 30.00
C SER A 470 -39.54 -31.93 30.68
N ALA A 471 -40.58 -32.74 30.67
CA ALA A 471 -40.50 -34.16 31.09
C ALA A 471 -40.19 -35.09 29.87
N SER A 472 -40.15 -34.60 28.64
CA SER A 472 -39.81 -35.37 27.47
C SER A 472 -38.30 -35.56 27.37
N ALA A 473 -37.84 -36.80 27.16
CA ALA A 473 -36.42 -37.07 26.94
C ALA A 473 -35.81 -36.26 25.75
N SER A 474 -36.61 -36.01 24.72
CA SER A 474 -36.25 -35.12 23.63
C SER A 474 -36.90 -33.77 23.82
N TYR A 475 -36.10 -32.70 23.98
CA TYR A 475 -36.53 -31.35 24.27
C TYR A 475 -35.89 -30.31 23.38
N MET A 476 -36.71 -29.58 22.61
CA MET A 476 -36.28 -28.45 21.84
C MET A 476 -36.15 -27.22 22.75
N TYR A 477 -34.94 -26.72 22.90
CA TYR A 477 -34.66 -25.56 23.71
C TYR A 477 -34.31 -24.36 22.81
N ALA A 478 -35.16 -23.34 22.84
CA ALA A 478 -34.90 -22.03 22.20
C ALA A 478 -34.27 -21.07 23.24
N PRO A 479 -33.04 -20.59 23.03
CA PRO A 479 -32.40 -19.72 24.00
C PRO A 479 -33.10 -18.35 24.04
N THR A 480 -33.21 -17.79 25.24
CA THR A 480 -33.73 -16.41 25.46
C THR A 480 -32.63 -15.39 25.72
N LYS A 481 -31.39 -15.87 25.80
CA LYS A 481 -30.19 -15.06 25.98
C LYS A 481 -29.00 -15.76 25.31
N ALA A 482 -27.93 -15.01 25.08
CA ALA A 482 -26.75 -15.48 24.37
C ALA A 482 -26.04 -16.68 25.05
N LYS A 483 -26.12 -16.79 26.35
CA LYS A 483 -25.63 -17.96 27.10
C LYS A 483 -26.75 -18.50 27.93
N SER A 484 -27.01 -19.81 27.83
CA SER A 484 -28.04 -20.51 28.57
C SER A 484 -27.51 -21.83 29.09
N SER A 485 -28.02 -22.25 30.23
CA SER A 485 -27.76 -23.57 30.82
C SER A 485 -29.06 -24.30 31.07
N ILE A 486 -29.09 -25.57 30.76
CA ILE A 486 -30.17 -26.50 31.09
C ILE A 486 -29.59 -27.73 31.77
N TYR A 487 -30.39 -28.43 32.53
CA TYR A 487 -29.93 -29.55 33.38
C TYR A 487 -30.80 -30.77 33.14
N ALA A 488 -30.17 -31.86 32.72
CA ALA A 488 -30.83 -33.15 32.61
C ALA A 488 -30.74 -33.87 33.97
N LYS A 489 -31.86 -34.20 34.57
CA LYS A 489 -31.92 -34.98 35.78
C LYS A 489 -32.22 -36.41 35.43
N PHE A 490 -31.48 -37.33 36.05
CA PHE A 490 -31.70 -38.77 35.98
C PHE A 490 -31.96 -39.28 37.39
N ALA A 491 -33.01 -40.07 37.59
CA ALA A 491 -33.33 -40.70 38.84
C ALA A 491 -33.04 -42.20 38.76
N LEU A 492 -32.75 -42.84 39.90
CA LEU A 492 -32.68 -44.27 39.95
C LEU A 492 -33.94 -44.88 39.35
N ALA A 493 -33.80 -45.73 38.37
CA ALA A 493 -34.92 -46.44 37.79
C ALA A 493 -35.60 -47.21 38.92
N LYS A 494 -36.85 -46.91 39.22
CA LYS A 494 -37.64 -47.70 40.16
C LYS A 494 -37.59 -49.11 39.62
N GLY A 495 -36.98 -50.03 40.44
CA GLY A 495 -36.69 -51.35 39.99
C GLY A 495 -37.91 -52.03 39.38
N ARG A 496 -37.78 -52.49 38.14
CA ARG A 496 -38.48 -53.68 37.78
C ARG A 496 -38.09 -54.66 38.84
N ASP A 497 -39.10 -55.17 39.55
CA ASP A 497 -38.93 -56.27 40.50
C ASP A 497 -37.86 -57.21 39.90
N LEU A 498 -36.72 -57.27 40.58
CA LEU A 498 -35.75 -58.29 40.28
C LEU A 498 -36.56 -59.55 40.49
N LEU A 499 -36.91 -60.22 39.41
CA LEU A 499 -37.48 -61.53 39.45
C LEU A 499 -36.72 -62.32 40.48
N GLN A 500 -37.41 -62.70 41.58
CA GLN A 500 -36.90 -63.63 42.54
C GLN A 500 -36.33 -64.83 41.75
N PRO A 501 -35.11 -65.27 42.08
CA PRO A 501 -34.63 -66.48 41.44
C PRO A 501 -35.67 -67.59 41.71
N ALA A 502 -36.15 -68.17 40.59
CA ALA A 502 -37.02 -69.32 40.70
C ALA A 502 -36.33 -70.33 41.63
N GLU A 503 -36.97 -70.61 42.74
CA GLU A 503 -36.58 -71.76 43.60
C GLU A 503 -36.61 -72.99 42.69
N GLN A 504 -35.43 -73.49 42.27
CA GLN A 504 -35.29 -74.83 41.72
C GLN A 504 -35.39 -75.82 42.85
N GLU A 505 -36.55 -76.41 43.02
CA GLU A 505 -36.73 -77.66 43.80
C GLU A 505 -35.83 -78.72 43.16
N LEU A 506 -34.73 -79.04 43.80
CA LEU A 506 -33.85 -80.14 43.44
C LEU A 506 -34.46 -81.42 44.05
N ASP A 507 -35.17 -82.21 43.21
CA ASP A 507 -35.59 -83.52 43.52
C ASP A 507 -34.37 -84.47 43.47
N LEU A 508 -33.81 -84.79 44.66
CA LEU A 508 -32.71 -85.74 44.83
C LEU A 508 -33.27 -87.12 44.99
N HIS A 509 -33.34 -87.92 43.92
CA HIS A 509 -33.49 -89.38 44.07
C HIS A 509 -32.15 -90.03 44.29
N VAL A 510 -31.97 -90.57 45.55
CA VAL A 510 -30.86 -91.47 45.92
C VAL A 510 -31.37 -92.92 45.73
N GLN A 511 -30.69 -93.70 44.87
CA GLN A 511 -30.62 -95.12 44.93
C GLN A 511 -29.23 -95.56 45.37
#